data_a5223e4b3cf0b657117b8ffd40cbcb4b
#
_entry.id   a5223e4b3cf0b657117b8ffd40cbcb4b
#
_cell.length_a   1.000
_cell.length_b   1.000
_cell.length_c   1.000
_cell.angle_alpha   90.00
_cell.angle_beta   90.00
_cell.angle_gamma   90.00
#
_symmetry.space_group_name_H-M   'P 1'
#
loop_
_entity.id
_entity.type
_entity.pdbx_description
1 polymer ?
#
loop_
_entity_poly.entity_id
_entity_poly.type
_entity_poly.pdbx_seq_one_letter_code
_entity_poly.pdbx_strand_id
1 'polypeptide(L)'
;MPFHFSPINFIHYYLKREATQFFTSIAIRYLGLGMVLIFEPIYIYLYFGRSIPLTLLFIGSIHGLFALLVVFGGKLISKIGLRHAMLFSNFFIFGYYLSLFFINISIFFVPLAILLKSIGFTLFWPAFHIDFARFSKKDHRGLQVGKLNIAVLIPTIFSPIIGGAVLAVFGYSVLFTIVLIILLISAIPLFLSKDHQELYTDSYHKAWGRMFKKINFRNDLALISNSLELSINAYLWPLFMFVMAIGYGTIGGIISFSLAITAIFSFYAGKIADSAFRSRLLKTGSVLTSISWVMKYFVLTPFDAFLTHALYRISRTLAGIPFSSTFYDIAAAKKEEADEFIIYREIIHNISRMFFLFLLAGVFLVFPKINSFFLVAAVLSLGLMFLGDQTKPDKK
;
A
#
# COMPACT_ATOMS: atom_id res chain seq x y z
N MET A 1 32.74 -10.06 -33.30
CA MET A 1 31.44 -10.74 -33.49
C MET A 1 30.34 -9.74 -33.19
N PRO A 2 29.48 -9.35 -34.14
CA PRO A 2 28.41 -8.43 -33.90
C PRO A 2 27.32 -9.13 -33.10
N PHE A 3 26.99 -8.61 -31.91
CA PHE A 3 25.82 -9.03 -31.12
C PHE A 3 24.55 -8.65 -31.89
N HIS A 4 23.91 -9.60 -32.52
CA HIS A 4 22.56 -9.46 -33.05
C HIS A 4 21.60 -9.37 -31.85
N PHE A 5 21.23 -8.15 -31.44
CA PHE A 5 20.14 -7.89 -30.52
C PHE A 5 18.82 -8.17 -31.24
N SER A 6 18.34 -9.42 -31.18
CA SER A 6 16.94 -9.70 -31.49
C SER A 6 16.10 -9.33 -30.28
N PRO A 7 15.09 -8.44 -30.41
CA PRO A 7 14.19 -8.10 -29.32
C PRO A 7 13.53 -9.34 -28.68
N ILE A 8 13.28 -10.38 -29.47
CA ILE A 8 12.71 -11.66 -29.02
C ILE A 8 13.67 -12.41 -28.10
N ASN A 9 14.97 -12.44 -28.43
CA ASN A 9 15.99 -13.08 -27.59
C ASN A 9 16.23 -12.31 -26.28
N PHE A 10 16.11 -11.00 -26.29
CA PHE A 10 16.20 -10.16 -25.10
C PHE A 10 15.03 -10.40 -24.16
N ILE A 11 13.79 -10.43 -24.67
CA ILE A 11 12.58 -10.75 -23.93
C ILE A 11 12.67 -12.17 -23.36
N HIS A 12 13.14 -13.14 -24.14
CA HIS A 12 13.28 -14.54 -23.70
C HIS A 12 14.36 -14.73 -22.62
N TYR A 13 15.46 -13.99 -22.69
CA TYR A 13 16.54 -13.99 -21.69
C TYR A 13 16.08 -13.32 -20.37
N TYR A 14 15.32 -12.22 -20.45
CA TYR A 14 14.78 -11.53 -19.29
C TYR A 14 13.67 -12.34 -18.59
N LEU A 15 12.78 -12.97 -19.35
CA LEU A 15 11.69 -13.78 -18.80
C LEU A 15 12.17 -15.09 -18.14
N LYS A 16 13.37 -15.56 -18.40
CA LYS A 16 13.94 -16.76 -17.76
C LYS A 16 14.44 -16.54 -16.33
N ARG A 17 14.60 -15.30 -15.87
CA ARG A 17 15.03 -15.01 -14.50
C ARG A 17 13.82 -14.80 -13.61
N GLU A 18 13.64 -15.64 -12.60
CA GLU A 18 12.51 -15.61 -11.65
C GLU A 18 12.25 -14.23 -11.03
N ALA A 19 13.32 -13.50 -10.64
CA ALA A 19 13.21 -12.15 -10.14
C ALA A 19 12.61 -11.16 -11.17
N THR A 20 12.95 -11.35 -12.46
CA THR A 20 12.45 -10.47 -13.53
C THR A 20 10.97 -10.70 -13.78
N GLN A 21 10.51 -11.96 -13.76
CA GLN A 21 9.09 -12.31 -13.91
C GLN A 21 8.27 -11.68 -12.77
N PHE A 22 8.76 -11.80 -11.54
CA PHE A 22 8.14 -11.18 -10.37
C PHE A 22 8.05 -9.65 -10.50
N PHE A 23 9.18 -8.98 -10.78
CA PHE A 23 9.20 -7.52 -10.92
C PHE A 23 8.33 -7.02 -12.07
N THR A 24 8.30 -7.72 -13.19
CA THR A 24 7.46 -7.38 -14.34
C THR A 24 5.98 -7.48 -13.98
N SER A 25 5.57 -8.57 -13.34
CA SER A 25 4.18 -8.73 -12.88
C SER A 25 3.78 -7.61 -11.91
N ILE A 26 4.63 -7.35 -10.91
CA ILE A 26 4.39 -6.30 -9.92
C ILE A 26 4.31 -4.92 -10.59
N ALA A 27 5.20 -4.61 -11.54
CA ALA A 27 5.19 -3.34 -12.26
C ALA A 27 3.89 -3.14 -13.07
N ILE A 28 3.45 -4.17 -13.81
CA ILE A 28 2.21 -4.14 -14.59
C ILE A 28 1.00 -3.99 -13.65
N ARG A 29 0.99 -4.74 -12.53
CA ARG A 29 -0.07 -4.65 -11.52
C ARG A 29 -0.15 -3.24 -10.92
N TYR A 30 0.98 -2.63 -10.57
CA TYR A 30 1.02 -1.27 -10.03
C TYR A 30 0.61 -0.22 -11.06
N LEU A 31 0.87 -0.44 -12.34
CA LEU A 31 0.35 0.41 -13.41
C LEU A 31 -1.20 0.40 -13.40
N GLY A 32 -1.81 -0.79 -13.45
CA GLY A 32 -3.26 -0.92 -13.46
C GLY A 32 -3.91 -0.38 -12.18
N LEU A 33 -3.46 -0.86 -11.03
CA LEU A 33 -4.02 -0.44 -9.75
C LEU A 33 -3.76 1.04 -9.46
N GLY A 34 -2.59 1.58 -9.81
CA GLY A 34 -2.26 2.98 -9.61
C GLY A 34 -3.17 3.94 -10.38
N MET A 35 -3.74 3.50 -11.52
CA MET A 35 -4.70 4.30 -12.27
C MET A 35 -6.02 4.48 -11.52
N VAL A 36 -6.40 3.55 -10.66
CA VAL A 36 -7.74 3.51 -10.05
C VAL A 36 -7.74 3.74 -8.54
N LEU A 37 -6.69 3.34 -7.80
CA LEU A 37 -6.67 3.34 -6.34
C LEU A 37 -6.97 4.70 -5.72
N ILE A 38 -6.52 5.79 -6.34
CA ILE A 38 -6.74 7.16 -5.86
C ILE A 38 -8.19 7.59 -6.10
N PHE A 39 -8.80 7.11 -7.18
CA PHE A 39 -10.16 7.47 -7.59
C PHE A 39 -11.21 6.50 -7.03
N GLU A 40 -10.81 5.36 -6.51
CA GLU A 40 -11.70 4.36 -5.92
C GLU A 40 -12.50 4.90 -4.73
N PRO A 41 -11.90 5.61 -3.74
CA PRO A 41 -12.69 6.22 -2.65
C PRO A 41 -13.71 7.24 -3.17
N ILE A 42 -13.38 7.95 -4.25
CA ILE A 42 -14.26 8.91 -4.89
C ILE A 42 -15.45 8.19 -5.56
N TYR A 43 -15.19 7.07 -6.25
CA TYR A 43 -16.25 6.24 -6.84
C TYR A 43 -17.23 5.73 -5.79
N ILE A 44 -16.72 5.16 -4.69
CA ILE A 44 -17.52 4.66 -3.58
C ILE A 44 -18.33 5.79 -2.93
N TYR A 45 -17.73 6.96 -2.76
CA TYR A 45 -18.39 8.16 -2.25
C TYR A 45 -19.56 8.60 -3.15
N LEU A 46 -19.37 8.61 -4.46
CA LEU A 46 -20.42 8.93 -5.42
C LEU A 46 -21.56 7.90 -5.39
N TYR A 47 -21.20 6.61 -5.33
CA TYR A 47 -22.17 5.52 -5.24
C TYR A 47 -23.06 5.63 -3.99
N PHE A 48 -22.50 5.98 -2.83
CA PHE A 48 -23.24 6.18 -1.59
C PHE A 48 -23.88 7.58 -1.48
N GLY A 49 -24.21 8.22 -2.59
CA GLY A 49 -24.90 9.51 -2.60
C GLY A 49 -24.10 10.64 -1.93
N ARG A 50 -22.77 10.61 -2.10
CA ARG A 50 -21.81 11.56 -1.50
C ARG A 50 -21.73 11.46 0.03
N SER A 51 -21.92 10.28 0.58
CA SER A 51 -21.79 10.01 2.01
C SER A 51 -20.37 9.57 2.38
N ILE A 52 -19.64 10.43 3.09
CA ILE A 52 -18.31 10.10 3.64
C ILE A 52 -18.39 8.98 4.68
N PRO A 53 -19.36 9.00 5.66
CA PRO A 53 -19.48 7.90 6.61
C PRO A 53 -19.66 6.54 5.95
N LEU A 54 -20.56 6.40 4.97
CA LEU A 54 -20.80 5.14 4.28
C LEU A 54 -19.55 4.70 3.48
N THR A 55 -18.83 5.64 2.88
CA THR A 55 -17.57 5.37 2.19
C THR A 55 -16.53 4.79 3.16
N LEU A 56 -16.37 5.40 4.34
CA LEU A 56 -15.42 4.94 5.35
C LEU A 56 -15.82 3.59 5.95
N LEU A 57 -17.12 3.34 6.16
CA LEU A 57 -17.64 2.05 6.61
C LEU A 57 -17.37 0.96 5.57
N PHE A 58 -17.60 1.22 4.27
CA PHE A 58 -17.29 0.27 3.21
C PHE A 58 -15.81 -0.09 3.20
N ILE A 59 -14.92 0.89 3.21
CA ILE A 59 -13.47 0.68 3.20
C ILE A 59 -13.00 -0.01 4.49
N GLY A 60 -13.51 0.41 5.64
CA GLY A 60 -13.21 -0.20 6.93
C GLY A 60 -13.64 -1.66 7.01
N SER A 61 -14.79 -2.02 6.41
CA SER A 61 -15.27 -3.40 6.32
C SER A 61 -14.34 -4.30 5.52
N ILE A 62 -13.71 -3.79 4.44
CA ILE A 62 -12.69 -4.51 3.68
C ILE A 62 -11.49 -4.84 4.58
N HIS A 63 -11.00 -3.87 5.34
CA HIS A 63 -9.88 -4.07 6.25
C HIS A 63 -10.22 -5.01 7.40
N GLY A 64 -11.43 -4.90 7.96
CA GLY A 64 -11.90 -5.80 9.01
C GLY A 64 -11.97 -7.24 8.55
N LEU A 65 -12.59 -7.49 7.41
CA LEU A 65 -12.69 -8.84 6.85
C LEU A 65 -11.32 -9.38 6.44
N PHE A 66 -10.42 -8.55 5.91
CA PHE A 66 -9.03 -8.95 5.66
C PHE A 66 -8.34 -9.40 6.97
N ALA A 67 -8.43 -8.63 8.05
CA ALA A 67 -7.84 -9.01 9.34
C ALA A 67 -8.35 -10.36 9.85
N LEU A 68 -9.65 -10.65 9.67
CA LEU A 68 -10.23 -11.94 10.05
C LEU A 68 -9.75 -13.09 9.16
N LEU A 69 -9.55 -12.85 7.87
CA LEU A 69 -9.19 -13.88 6.90
C LEU A 69 -7.68 -14.15 6.81
N VAL A 70 -6.81 -13.23 7.24
CA VAL A 70 -5.37 -13.30 6.95
C VAL A 70 -4.67 -14.53 7.51
N VAL A 71 -5.11 -15.06 8.65
CA VAL A 71 -4.55 -16.29 9.24
C VAL A 71 -4.87 -17.51 8.37
N PHE A 72 -6.11 -17.57 7.85
CA PHE A 72 -6.49 -18.62 6.89
C PHE A 72 -5.72 -18.46 5.57
N GLY A 73 -5.52 -17.19 5.15
CA GLY A 73 -4.68 -16.86 4.00
C GLY A 73 -3.24 -17.36 4.16
N GLY A 74 -2.61 -17.14 5.31
CA GLY A 74 -1.27 -17.64 5.61
C GLY A 74 -1.17 -19.17 5.44
N LYS A 75 -2.15 -19.91 5.96
CA LYS A 75 -2.22 -21.37 5.81
C LYS A 75 -2.45 -21.79 4.35
N LEU A 76 -3.27 -21.06 3.62
CA LEU A 76 -3.52 -21.34 2.20
C LEU A 76 -2.26 -21.04 1.37
N ILE A 77 -1.59 -19.92 1.61
CA ILE A 77 -0.33 -19.53 0.97
C ILE A 77 0.73 -20.62 1.17
N SER A 78 0.84 -21.19 2.37
CA SER A 78 1.77 -22.31 2.66
C SER A 78 1.50 -23.54 1.79
N LYS A 79 0.25 -23.78 1.39
CA LYS A 79 -0.13 -24.95 0.58
C LYS A 79 0.07 -24.71 -0.92
N ILE A 80 -0.33 -23.51 -1.40
CA ILE A 80 -0.34 -23.21 -2.83
C ILE A 80 0.93 -22.51 -3.33
N GLY A 81 1.75 -21.98 -2.42
CA GLY A 81 2.95 -21.21 -2.71
C GLY A 81 2.71 -19.71 -2.80
N LEU A 82 3.81 -18.95 -2.64
CA LEU A 82 3.76 -17.48 -2.55
C LEU A 82 3.29 -16.82 -3.87
N ARG A 83 3.84 -17.28 -5.00
CA ARG A 83 3.54 -16.69 -6.31
C ARG A 83 2.19 -17.08 -6.83
N HIS A 84 1.75 -18.32 -6.63
CA HIS A 84 0.40 -18.73 -6.94
C HIS A 84 -0.63 -17.98 -6.09
N ALA A 85 -0.34 -17.71 -4.82
CA ALA A 85 -1.22 -16.88 -3.98
C ALA A 85 -1.38 -15.47 -4.55
N MET A 86 -0.28 -14.82 -4.95
CA MET A 86 -0.33 -13.50 -5.61
C MET A 86 -1.08 -13.56 -6.95
N LEU A 87 -0.90 -14.65 -7.72
CA LEU A 87 -1.64 -14.89 -8.96
C LEU A 87 -3.15 -14.98 -8.71
N PHE A 88 -3.57 -15.85 -7.77
CA PHE A 88 -4.98 -16.00 -7.40
C PHE A 88 -5.54 -14.69 -6.85
N SER A 89 -4.74 -13.88 -6.13
CA SER A 89 -5.19 -12.57 -5.67
C SER A 89 -5.65 -11.66 -6.81
N ASN A 90 -5.02 -11.76 -8.00
CA ASN A 90 -5.40 -10.97 -9.17
C ASN A 90 -6.83 -11.28 -9.63
N PHE A 91 -7.26 -12.55 -9.59
CA PHE A 91 -8.63 -12.94 -9.94
C PHE A 91 -9.65 -12.36 -8.96
N PHE A 92 -9.34 -12.35 -7.65
CA PHE A 92 -10.23 -11.74 -6.66
C PHE A 92 -10.29 -10.21 -6.81
N ILE A 93 -9.17 -9.54 -7.08
CA ILE A 93 -9.15 -8.11 -7.35
C ILE A 93 -9.86 -7.78 -8.68
N PHE A 94 -9.74 -8.64 -9.70
CA PHE A 94 -10.53 -8.55 -10.93
C PHE A 94 -12.03 -8.61 -10.62
N GLY A 95 -12.48 -9.62 -9.86
CA GLY A 95 -13.86 -9.75 -9.42
C GLY A 95 -14.35 -8.56 -8.58
N TYR A 96 -13.47 -7.96 -7.77
CA TYR A 96 -13.77 -6.73 -7.04
C TYR A 96 -14.10 -5.57 -7.98
N TYR A 97 -13.25 -5.25 -8.96
CA TYR A 97 -13.54 -4.16 -9.90
C TYR A 97 -14.71 -4.47 -10.82
N LEU A 98 -14.92 -5.74 -11.15
CA LEU A 98 -16.13 -6.17 -11.86
C LEU A 98 -17.39 -5.95 -11.00
N SER A 99 -17.32 -6.22 -9.69
CA SER A 99 -18.42 -5.93 -8.76
C SER A 99 -18.68 -4.43 -8.66
N LEU A 100 -17.64 -3.59 -8.65
CA LEU A 100 -17.81 -2.14 -8.69
C LEU A 100 -18.41 -1.67 -10.03
N PHE A 101 -18.06 -2.30 -11.14
CA PHE A 101 -18.62 -1.98 -12.44
C PHE A 101 -20.14 -2.20 -12.45
N PHE A 102 -20.61 -3.25 -11.80
CA PHE A 102 -22.04 -3.63 -11.72
C PHE A 102 -22.75 -3.16 -10.46
N ILE A 103 -22.09 -2.38 -9.59
CA ILE A 103 -22.62 -2.03 -8.26
C ILE A 103 -23.96 -1.27 -8.31
N ASN A 104 -24.21 -0.51 -9.38
CA ASN A 104 -25.46 0.21 -9.57
C ASN A 104 -26.64 -0.68 -9.99
N ILE A 105 -26.40 -1.93 -10.38
CA ILE A 105 -27.45 -2.87 -10.79
C ILE A 105 -28.12 -3.50 -9.57
N SER A 106 -27.34 -3.84 -8.53
CA SER A 106 -27.86 -4.48 -7.33
C SER A 106 -27.00 -4.21 -6.11
N ILE A 107 -27.66 -3.99 -4.97
CA ILE A 107 -27.02 -3.84 -3.65
C ILE A 107 -26.16 -5.06 -3.27
N PHE A 108 -26.45 -6.24 -3.84
CA PHE A 108 -25.66 -7.46 -3.63
C PHE A 108 -24.19 -7.30 -4.00
N PHE A 109 -23.86 -6.44 -4.97
CA PHE A 109 -22.47 -6.18 -5.36
C PHE A 109 -21.65 -5.45 -4.28
N VAL A 110 -22.29 -4.78 -3.31
CA VAL A 110 -21.60 -4.13 -2.19
C VAL A 110 -20.89 -5.16 -1.29
N PRO A 111 -21.58 -6.12 -0.65
CA PRO A 111 -20.92 -7.13 0.17
C PRO A 111 -20.02 -8.05 -0.67
N LEU A 112 -20.35 -8.32 -1.93
CA LEU A 112 -19.52 -9.10 -2.83
C LEU A 112 -18.18 -8.39 -3.09
N ALA A 113 -18.18 -7.08 -3.34
CA ALA A 113 -16.97 -6.28 -3.51
C ALA A 113 -16.10 -6.30 -2.25
N ILE A 114 -16.69 -6.11 -1.06
CA ILE A 114 -15.98 -6.20 0.22
C ILE A 114 -15.31 -7.56 0.38
N LEU A 115 -16.02 -8.65 0.11
CA LEU A 115 -15.51 -10.01 0.23
C LEU A 115 -14.36 -10.27 -0.74
N LEU A 116 -14.53 -9.96 -2.03
CA LEU A 116 -13.55 -10.23 -3.07
C LEU A 116 -12.26 -9.43 -2.85
N LYS A 117 -12.35 -8.15 -2.48
CA LYS A 117 -11.17 -7.34 -2.17
C LYS A 117 -10.42 -7.86 -0.95
N SER A 118 -11.16 -8.24 0.10
CA SER A 118 -10.57 -8.78 1.33
C SER A 118 -9.82 -10.09 1.08
N ILE A 119 -10.39 -11.02 0.29
CA ILE A 119 -9.71 -12.26 -0.11
C ILE A 119 -8.48 -11.94 -0.97
N GLY A 120 -8.61 -11.05 -1.95
CA GLY A 120 -7.48 -10.61 -2.77
C GLY A 120 -6.33 -10.03 -1.94
N PHE A 121 -6.62 -9.20 -0.95
CA PHE A 121 -5.61 -8.67 -0.02
C PHE A 121 -5.01 -9.74 0.87
N THR A 122 -5.81 -10.68 1.35
CA THR A 122 -5.40 -11.82 2.17
C THR A 122 -4.37 -12.70 1.45
N LEU A 123 -4.49 -12.87 0.15
CA LEU A 123 -3.56 -13.67 -0.65
C LEU A 123 -2.35 -12.85 -1.13
N PHE A 124 -2.51 -11.55 -1.37
CA PHE A 124 -1.44 -10.73 -1.95
C PHE A 124 -0.43 -10.24 -0.91
N TRP A 125 -0.90 -9.51 0.12
CA TRP A 125 0.00 -8.78 1.00
C TRP A 125 0.95 -9.67 1.81
N PRO A 126 0.48 -10.75 2.48
CA PRO A 126 1.39 -11.64 3.17
C PRO A 126 2.38 -12.30 2.20
N ALA A 127 1.90 -12.85 1.08
CA ALA A 127 2.77 -13.50 0.09
C ALA A 127 3.83 -12.54 -0.46
N PHE A 128 3.45 -11.31 -0.79
CA PHE A 128 4.36 -10.26 -1.26
C PHE A 128 5.45 -9.92 -0.22
N HIS A 129 5.07 -9.71 1.03
CA HIS A 129 6.02 -9.35 2.08
C HIS A 129 6.97 -10.50 2.43
N ILE A 130 6.48 -11.74 2.44
CA ILE A 130 7.28 -12.94 2.69
C ILE A 130 8.28 -13.14 1.53
N ASP A 131 7.81 -13.13 0.28
CA ASP A 131 8.66 -13.29 -0.90
C ASP A 131 9.72 -12.18 -0.97
N PHE A 132 9.34 -10.94 -0.71
CA PHE A 132 10.27 -9.81 -0.64
C PHE A 132 11.32 -9.95 0.47
N ALA A 133 10.94 -10.40 1.66
CA ALA A 133 11.88 -10.61 2.76
C ALA A 133 12.95 -11.66 2.41
N ARG A 134 12.59 -12.69 1.62
CA ARG A 134 13.47 -13.77 1.17
C ARG A 134 14.45 -13.37 0.08
N PHE A 135 13.96 -12.69 -0.97
CA PHE A 135 14.83 -12.25 -2.07
C PHE A 135 15.89 -11.25 -1.62
N SER A 136 15.67 -10.57 -0.51
CA SER A 136 16.58 -9.56 0.01
C SER A 136 17.72 -10.20 0.83
N LYS A 137 18.75 -10.78 0.15
CA LYS A 137 19.98 -11.23 0.81
C LYS A 137 20.65 -10.05 1.54
N LYS A 138 21.11 -10.28 2.77
CA LYS A 138 21.65 -9.26 3.69
C LYS A 138 22.73 -8.38 3.04
N ASP A 139 23.60 -8.98 2.19
CA ASP A 139 24.74 -8.29 1.56
C ASP A 139 24.38 -7.46 0.31
N HIS A 140 23.21 -7.68 -0.30
CA HIS A 140 22.74 -6.99 -1.50
C HIS A 140 21.30 -6.47 -1.37
N ARG A 141 20.78 -6.41 -0.15
CA ARG A 141 19.37 -6.04 0.14
C ARG A 141 19.06 -4.64 -0.39
N GLY A 142 19.94 -3.67 -0.19
CA GLY A 142 19.77 -2.32 -0.69
C GLY A 142 19.66 -2.25 -2.21
N LEU A 143 20.49 -2.98 -2.94
CA LEU A 143 20.44 -3.02 -4.41
C LEU A 143 19.17 -3.70 -4.95
N GLN A 144 18.72 -4.77 -4.30
CA GLN A 144 17.50 -5.50 -4.71
C GLN A 144 16.24 -4.71 -4.38
N VAL A 145 16.20 -4.07 -3.21
CA VAL A 145 15.15 -3.09 -2.85
C VAL A 145 15.14 -1.93 -3.84
N GLY A 146 16.32 -1.43 -4.21
CA GLY A 146 16.45 -0.36 -5.21
C GLY A 146 15.88 -0.77 -6.59
N LYS A 147 16.16 -1.99 -7.06
CA LYS A 147 15.61 -2.49 -8.32
C LYS A 147 14.08 -2.68 -8.29
N LEU A 148 13.55 -3.21 -7.19
CA LEU A 148 12.10 -3.33 -7.00
C LEU A 148 11.46 -1.93 -6.97
N ASN A 149 12.04 -1.01 -6.22
CA ASN A 149 11.53 0.35 -6.12
C ASN A 149 11.51 1.04 -7.50
N ILE A 150 12.55 0.88 -8.32
CA ILE A 150 12.58 1.44 -9.68
C ILE A 150 11.50 0.79 -10.56
N ALA A 151 11.36 -0.54 -10.52
CA ALA A 151 10.37 -1.26 -11.32
C ALA A 151 8.93 -0.86 -10.97
N VAL A 152 8.66 -0.55 -9.70
CA VAL A 152 7.35 -0.10 -9.21
C VAL A 152 7.18 1.42 -9.40
N LEU A 153 8.25 2.20 -9.29
CA LEU A 153 8.22 3.65 -9.26
C LEU A 153 7.72 4.26 -10.56
N ILE A 154 8.23 3.79 -11.71
CA ILE A 154 7.85 4.31 -13.04
C ILE A 154 6.34 4.13 -13.28
N PRO A 155 5.77 2.91 -13.18
CA PRO A 155 4.32 2.73 -13.27
C PRO A 155 3.54 3.60 -12.28
N THR A 156 3.99 3.70 -11.04
CA THR A 156 3.31 4.45 -9.99
C THR A 156 3.30 5.96 -10.25
N ILE A 157 4.32 6.51 -10.92
CA ILE A 157 4.36 7.93 -11.29
C ILE A 157 3.35 8.23 -12.39
N PHE A 158 3.28 7.38 -13.43
CA PHE A 158 2.44 7.66 -14.58
C PHE A 158 0.97 7.23 -14.39
N SER A 159 0.71 6.21 -13.59
CA SER A 159 -0.64 5.66 -13.45
C SER A 159 -1.69 6.64 -12.96
N PRO A 160 -1.47 7.54 -11.97
CA PRO A 160 -2.52 8.47 -11.53
C PRO A 160 -2.91 9.50 -12.59
N ILE A 161 -1.94 10.02 -13.35
CA ILE A 161 -2.24 11.00 -14.41
C ILE A 161 -2.99 10.34 -15.57
N ILE A 162 -2.61 9.09 -15.94
CA ILE A 162 -3.33 8.33 -16.97
C ILE A 162 -4.75 8.02 -16.48
N GLY A 163 -4.91 7.53 -15.24
CA GLY A 163 -6.22 7.25 -14.65
C GLY A 163 -7.11 8.50 -14.57
N GLY A 164 -6.55 9.62 -14.15
CA GLY A 164 -7.25 10.91 -14.09
C GLY A 164 -7.68 11.42 -15.46
N ALA A 165 -6.83 11.28 -16.49
CA ALA A 165 -7.17 11.62 -17.86
C ALA A 165 -8.29 10.72 -18.43
N VAL A 166 -8.20 9.41 -18.23
CA VAL A 166 -9.25 8.46 -18.63
C VAL A 166 -10.57 8.80 -17.94
N LEU A 167 -10.57 9.07 -16.64
CA LEU A 167 -11.78 9.45 -15.91
C LEU A 167 -12.39 10.77 -16.40
N ALA A 168 -11.56 11.76 -16.71
CA ALA A 168 -12.03 13.07 -17.16
C ALA A 168 -12.75 12.99 -18.52
N VAL A 169 -12.34 12.04 -19.38
CA VAL A 169 -12.86 11.93 -20.75
C VAL A 169 -13.90 10.80 -20.87
N PHE A 170 -13.63 9.64 -20.28
CA PHE A 170 -14.38 8.39 -20.55
C PHE A 170 -15.16 7.85 -19.34
N GLY A 171 -14.88 8.37 -18.12
CA GLY A 171 -15.55 7.92 -16.91
C GLY A 171 -15.07 6.59 -16.35
N TYR A 172 -15.73 6.14 -15.26
CA TYR A 172 -15.30 4.97 -14.48
C TYR A 172 -15.40 3.64 -15.21
N SER A 173 -16.41 3.46 -16.07
CA SER A 173 -16.60 2.19 -16.80
C SER A 173 -15.40 1.87 -17.69
N VAL A 174 -14.88 2.87 -18.42
CA VAL A 174 -13.68 2.68 -19.26
C VAL A 174 -12.45 2.49 -18.40
N LEU A 175 -12.30 3.25 -17.31
CA LEU A 175 -11.17 3.07 -16.39
C LEU A 175 -11.15 1.65 -15.81
N PHE A 176 -12.27 1.15 -15.31
CA PHE A 176 -12.35 -0.22 -14.77
C PHE A 176 -12.01 -1.25 -15.83
N THR A 177 -12.53 -1.11 -17.06
CA THR A 177 -12.20 -2.02 -18.17
C THR A 177 -10.70 -2.08 -18.45
N ILE A 178 -10.03 -0.91 -18.53
CA ILE A 178 -8.58 -0.84 -18.73
C ILE A 178 -7.84 -1.53 -17.58
N VAL A 179 -8.23 -1.25 -16.33
CA VAL A 179 -7.61 -1.86 -15.15
C VAL A 179 -7.79 -3.38 -15.15
N LEU A 180 -8.99 -3.89 -15.50
CA LEU A 180 -9.26 -5.32 -15.61
C LEU A 180 -8.33 -5.99 -16.63
N ILE A 181 -8.15 -5.39 -17.80
CA ILE A 181 -7.24 -5.90 -18.84
C ILE A 181 -5.79 -5.93 -18.34
N ILE A 182 -5.33 -4.83 -17.71
CA ILE A 182 -3.96 -4.74 -17.17
C ILE A 182 -3.73 -5.78 -16.06
N LEU A 183 -4.72 -6.02 -15.20
CA LEU A 183 -4.62 -7.05 -14.15
C LEU A 183 -4.49 -8.47 -14.74
N LEU A 184 -5.23 -8.79 -15.81
CA LEU A 184 -5.07 -10.06 -16.51
C LEU A 184 -3.67 -10.20 -17.12
N ILE A 185 -3.15 -9.15 -17.77
CA ILE A 185 -1.80 -9.15 -18.33
C ILE A 185 -0.75 -9.32 -17.22
N SER A 186 -0.96 -8.69 -16.04
CA SER A 186 -0.03 -8.81 -14.92
C SER A 186 0.09 -10.22 -14.35
N ALA A 187 -0.91 -11.07 -14.56
CA ALA A 187 -0.90 -12.46 -14.13
C ALA A 187 0.06 -13.33 -14.97
N ILE A 188 0.28 -13.02 -16.26
CA ILE A 188 1.05 -13.84 -17.20
C ILE A 188 2.49 -14.13 -16.70
N PRO A 189 3.30 -13.14 -16.25
CA PRO A 189 4.66 -13.42 -15.78
C PRO A 189 4.69 -14.32 -14.53
N LEU A 190 3.68 -14.25 -13.67
CA LEU A 190 3.60 -15.11 -12.47
C LEU A 190 3.30 -16.57 -12.82
N PHE A 191 2.49 -16.83 -13.85
CA PHE A 191 2.27 -18.19 -14.35
C PHE A 191 3.55 -18.88 -14.83
N LEU A 192 4.49 -18.09 -15.35
CA LEU A 192 5.76 -18.59 -15.89
C LEU A 192 6.84 -18.75 -14.82
N SER A 193 6.62 -18.29 -13.59
CA SER A 193 7.62 -18.29 -12.52
C SER A 193 7.53 -19.56 -11.68
N LYS A 194 8.70 -20.05 -11.20
CA LYS A 194 8.75 -21.12 -10.20
C LYS A 194 8.24 -20.62 -8.87
N ASP A 195 7.48 -21.42 -8.16
CA ASP A 195 6.92 -21.08 -6.86
C ASP A 195 7.82 -21.51 -5.70
N HIS A 196 7.66 -20.82 -4.58
CA HIS A 196 8.33 -21.15 -3.32
C HIS A 196 7.27 -21.34 -2.24
N GLN A 197 7.38 -22.45 -1.51
CA GLN A 197 6.49 -22.74 -0.40
C GLN A 197 7.12 -22.32 0.92
N GLU A 198 6.31 -21.83 1.83
CA GLU A 198 6.65 -21.48 3.20
C GLU A 198 5.71 -22.17 4.18
N LEU A 199 6.22 -22.45 5.36
CA LEU A 199 5.45 -23.11 6.40
C LEU A 199 4.94 -22.08 7.41
N TYR A 200 3.69 -21.67 7.26
CA TYR A 200 3.00 -20.93 8.30
C TYR A 200 2.39 -21.90 9.33
N THR A 201 2.84 -21.84 10.58
CA THR A 201 2.52 -22.85 11.61
C THR A 201 1.53 -22.38 12.66
N ASP A 202 1.32 -21.06 12.85
CA ASP A 202 0.46 -20.57 13.90
C ASP A 202 -1.01 -20.99 13.73
N SER A 203 -1.62 -21.39 14.85
CA SER A 203 -3.08 -21.54 14.91
C SER A 203 -3.76 -20.16 14.91
N TYR A 204 -5.05 -20.13 14.59
CA TYR A 204 -5.83 -18.89 14.59
C TYR A 204 -5.75 -18.15 15.93
N HIS A 205 -5.98 -18.87 17.03
CA HIS A 205 -5.92 -18.32 18.38
C HIS A 205 -4.51 -17.83 18.77
N LYS A 206 -3.47 -18.54 18.35
CA LYS A 206 -2.08 -18.14 18.64
C LYS A 206 -1.72 -16.86 17.90
N ALA A 207 -2.10 -16.74 16.62
CA ALA A 207 -1.85 -15.54 15.82
C ALA A 207 -2.52 -14.29 16.43
N TRP A 208 -3.81 -14.39 16.79
CA TRP A 208 -4.54 -13.29 17.45
C TRP A 208 -4.03 -13.04 18.87
N GLY A 209 -3.67 -14.10 19.62
CA GLY A 209 -3.10 -13.99 20.96
C GLY A 209 -1.78 -13.22 21.02
N ARG A 210 -1.04 -13.14 19.92
CA ARG A 210 0.18 -12.32 19.83
C ARG A 210 -0.09 -10.83 20.07
N MET A 211 -1.28 -10.32 19.75
CA MET A 211 -1.68 -8.90 19.97
C MET A 211 -1.72 -8.53 21.46
N PHE A 212 -1.96 -9.50 22.35
CA PHE A 212 -2.10 -9.26 23.79
C PHE A 212 -0.80 -9.46 24.56
N LYS A 213 0.29 -9.84 23.87
CA LYS A 213 1.61 -9.96 24.48
C LYS A 213 2.28 -8.58 24.56
N LYS A 214 2.56 -8.11 25.78
CA LYS A 214 3.16 -6.78 26.08
C LYS A 214 4.57 -6.54 25.49
N ILE A 215 5.09 -7.42 24.66
CA ILE A 215 6.53 -7.52 24.36
C ILE A 215 7.06 -6.32 23.53
N ASN A 216 6.22 -5.58 22.80
CA ASN A 216 6.71 -4.51 21.93
C ASN A 216 5.72 -3.34 21.77
N PHE A 217 5.07 -2.88 22.82
CA PHE A 217 4.07 -1.79 22.77
C PHE A 217 4.52 -0.57 21.93
N ARG A 218 5.80 -0.17 22.02
CA ARG A 218 6.32 0.95 21.23
C ARG A 218 6.34 0.68 19.74
N ASN A 219 6.76 -0.53 19.33
CA ASN A 219 6.79 -0.94 17.93
C ASN A 219 5.38 -1.11 17.38
N ASP A 220 4.48 -1.67 18.18
CA ASP A 220 3.07 -1.83 17.79
C ASP A 220 2.39 -0.48 17.63
N LEU A 221 2.65 0.47 18.53
CA LEU A 221 2.16 1.84 18.40
C LEU A 221 2.68 2.52 17.13
N ALA A 222 3.96 2.32 16.79
CA ALA A 222 4.53 2.85 15.56
C ALA A 222 3.91 2.20 14.31
N LEU A 223 3.67 0.89 14.32
CA LEU A 223 3.02 0.16 13.23
C LEU A 223 1.56 0.62 13.04
N ILE A 224 0.81 0.75 14.14
CA ILE A 224 -0.57 1.27 14.12
C ILE A 224 -0.57 2.70 13.58
N SER A 225 0.23 3.59 14.15
CA SER A 225 0.31 5.00 13.73
C SER A 225 0.62 5.13 12.24
N ASN A 226 1.60 4.35 11.74
CA ASN A 226 1.95 4.29 10.33
C ASN A 226 0.76 3.84 9.47
N SER A 227 0.04 2.81 9.92
CA SER A 227 -1.11 2.26 9.19
C SER A 227 -2.27 3.25 9.10
N LEU A 228 -2.59 3.92 10.19
CA LEU A 228 -3.70 4.87 10.28
C LEU A 228 -3.41 6.15 9.49
N GLU A 229 -2.20 6.69 9.58
CA GLU A 229 -1.74 7.85 8.81
C GLU A 229 -1.84 7.57 7.30
N LEU A 230 -1.34 6.41 6.85
CA LEU A 230 -1.44 5.99 5.45
C LEU A 230 -2.90 5.84 5.00
N SER A 231 -3.83 5.47 5.88
CA SER A 231 -5.25 5.37 5.55
C SER A 231 -5.87 6.74 5.27
N ILE A 232 -5.52 7.77 6.05
CA ILE A 232 -5.96 9.15 5.78
C ILE A 232 -5.42 9.61 4.42
N ASN A 233 -4.15 9.33 4.12
CA ASN A 233 -3.57 9.70 2.83
C ASN A 233 -4.19 8.95 1.65
N ALA A 234 -4.51 7.67 1.80
CA ALA A 234 -5.03 6.85 0.73
C ALA A 234 -6.51 7.13 0.41
N TYR A 235 -7.31 7.46 1.43
CA TYR A 235 -8.76 7.53 1.30
C TYR A 235 -9.31 8.95 1.45
N LEU A 236 -8.91 9.67 2.49
CA LEU A 236 -9.47 10.99 2.78
C LEU A 236 -8.83 12.11 1.97
N TRP A 237 -7.54 12.01 1.65
CA TRP A 237 -6.89 13.04 0.85
C TRP A 237 -7.45 13.15 -0.58
N PRO A 238 -7.62 12.06 -1.35
CA PRO A 238 -8.29 12.12 -2.66
C PRO A 238 -9.73 12.59 -2.57
N LEU A 239 -10.50 12.14 -1.57
CA LEU A 239 -11.86 12.59 -1.33
C LEU A 239 -11.93 14.09 -1.04
N PHE A 240 -11.02 14.61 -0.23
CA PHE A 240 -10.95 16.04 0.07
C PHE A 240 -10.70 16.86 -1.20
N MET A 241 -9.71 16.48 -2.03
CA MET A 241 -9.46 17.15 -3.30
C MET A 241 -10.69 17.15 -4.20
N PHE A 242 -11.40 16.03 -4.29
CA PHE A 242 -12.61 15.90 -5.08
C PHE A 242 -13.77 16.77 -4.53
N VAL A 243 -13.96 16.80 -3.22
CA VAL A 243 -14.97 17.65 -2.56
C VAL A 243 -14.68 19.14 -2.74
N MET A 244 -13.41 19.53 -2.85
CA MET A 244 -12.97 20.86 -3.23
C MET A 244 -13.19 21.18 -4.74
N ALA A 245 -13.91 20.34 -5.47
CA ALA A 245 -14.17 20.47 -6.90
C ALA A 245 -12.91 20.45 -7.78
N ILE A 246 -11.81 19.84 -7.33
CA ILE A 246 -10.63 19.59 -8.16
C ILE A 246 -10.95 18.45 -9.13
N GLY A 247 -10.81 18.68 -10.43
CA GLY A 247 -11.12 17.69 -11.47
C GLY A 247 -10.19 16.47 -11.44
N TYR A 248 -10.65 15.34 -11.97
CA TYR A 248 -9.91 14.07 -11.98
C TYR A 248 -8.51 14.18 -12.60
N GLY A 249 -8.38 14.85 -13.76
CA GLY A 249 -7.09 15.06 -14.40
C GLY A 249 -6.11 15.85 -13.54
N THR A 250 -6.58 16.88 -12.84
CA THR A 250 -5.78 17.68 -11.92
C THR A 250 -5.37 16.89 -10.69
N ILE A 251 -6.28 16.09 -10.10
CA ILE A 251 -5.97 15.17 -9.00
C ILE A 251 -4.88 14.17 -9.42
N GLY A 252 -5.05 13.53 -10.57
CA GLY A 252 -4.04 12.62 -11.14
C GLY A 252 -2.69 13.31 -11.35
N GLY A 253 -2.69 14.52 -11.88
CA GLY A 253 -1.48 15.35 -12.07
C GLY A 253 -0.79 15.68 -10.75
N ILE A 254 -1.52 16.19 -9.75
CA ILE A 254 -1.00 16.50 -8.41
C ILE A 254 -0.26 15.29 -7.83
N ILE A 255 -0.89 14.12 -7.86
CA ILE A 255 -0.31 12.88 -7.32
C ILE A 255 0.92 12.45 -8.13
N SER A 256 0.83 12.43 -9.47
CA SER A 256 1.93 12.00 -10.35
C SER A 256 3.16 12.89 -10.23
N PHE A 257 3.00 14.22 -10.30
CA PHE A 257 4.12 15.13 -10.16
C PHE A 257 4.74 15.09 -8.77
N SER A 258 3.94 14.94 -7.72
CA SER A 258 4.45 14.76 -6.36
C SER A 258 5.25 13.46 -6.22
N LEU A 259 4.84 12.38 -6.88
CA LEU A 259 5.57 11.11 -6.94
C LEU A 259 6.88 11.24 -7.72
N ALA A 260 6.89 11.97 -8.84
CA ALA A 260 8.10 12.21 -9.63
C ALA A 260 9.17 12.97 -8.82
N ILE A 261 8.76 14.03 -8.10
CA ILE A 261 9.64 14.76 -7.19
C ILE A 261 10.19 13.83 -6.11
N THR A 262 9.33 12.98 -5.53
CA THR A 262 9.72 12.01 -4.50
C THR A 262 10.76 11.02 -5.01
N ALA A 263 10.69 10.60 -6.27
CA ALA A 263 11.63 9.67 -6.88
C ALA A 263 13.08 10.15 -6.78
N ILE A 264 13.28 11.44 -7.04
CA ILE A 264 14.60 12.10 -6.96
C ILE A 264 15.11 12.06 -5.52
N PHE A 265 14.26 12.40 -4.54
CA PHE A 265 14.63 12.41 -3.12
C PHE A 265 14.83 11.01 -2.54
N SER A 266 14.13 9.99 -3.05
CA SER A 266 14.26 8.61 -2.57
C SER A 266 15.67 8.04 -2.76
N PHE A 267 16.35 8.43 -3.83
CA PHE A 267 17.72 8.00 -4.09
C PHE A 267 18.69 8.53 -3.03
N TYR A 268 18.57 9.80 -2.63
CA TYR A 268 19.39 10.40 -1.58
C TYR A 268 19.03 9.86 -0.20
N ALA A 269 17.74 9.72 0.09
CA ALA A 269 17.26 9.19 1.37
C ALA A 269 17.70 7.74 1.60
N GLY A 270 17.72 6.90 0.54
CA GLY A 270 18.22 5.53 0.61
C GLY A 270 19.68 5.45 1.07
N LYS A 271 20.56 6.28 0.50
CA LYS A 271 21.97 6.33 0.89
C LYS A 271 22.18 6.72 2.35
N ILE A 272 21.34 7.64 2.87
CA ILE A 272 21.43 8.09 4.27
C ILE A 272 20.83 7.04 5.21
N ALA A 273 19.80 6.32 4.81
CA ALA A 273 19.14 5.31 5.63
C ALA A 273 20.02 4.08 5.94
N ASP A 274 21.03 3.80 5.11
CA ASP A 274 22.01 2.74 5.35
C ASP A 274 23.12 3.15 6.34
N SER A 275 23.10 4.38 6.83
CA SER A 275 24.10 4.93 7.73
C SER A 275 23.66 4.93 9.20
N ALA A 276 24.58 5.31 10.11
CA ALA A 276 24.30 5.53 11.54
C ALA A 276 23.22 6.60 11.80
N PHE A 277 22.80 7.34 10.78
CA PHE A 277 21.80 8.41 10.88
C PHE A 277 20.34 7.92 10.69
N ARG A 278 20.10 6.62 10.50
CA ARG A 278 18.76 6.03 10.26
C ARG A 278 17.70 6.52 11.25
N SER A 279 17.99 6.45 12.56
CA SER A 279 17.03 6.87 13.60
C SER A 279 16.76 8.38 13.57
N ARG A 280 17.81 9.20 13.28
CA ARG A 280 17.64 10.64 13.13
C ARG A 280 16.78 10.97 11.91
N LEU A 281 17.03 10.30 10.79
CA LEU A 281 16.24 10.46 9.56
C LEU A 281 14.77 10.11 9.78
N LEU A 282 14.48 9.01 10.49
CA LEU A 282 13.11 8.62 10.86
C LEU A 282 12.42 9.72 11.67
N LYS A 283 13.09 10.24 12.71
CA LYS A 283 12.54 11.29 13.57
C LYS A 283 12.28 12.59 12.80
N THR A 284 13.26 13.07 12.05
CA THR A 284 13.13 14.30 11.25
C THR A 284 12.03 14.14 10.19
N GLY A 285 12.02 13.00 9.47
CA GLY A 285 10.99 12.72 8.49
C GLY A 285 9.58 12.67 9.09
N SER A 286 9.43 12.10 10.30
CA SER A 286 8.15 12.05 11.01
C SER A 286 7.64 13.44 11.40
N VAL A 287 8.51 14.32 11.92
CA VAL A 287 8.14 15.71 12.24
C VAL A 287 7.76 16.48 10.97
N LEU A 288 8.55 16.39 9.91
CA LEU A 288 8.23 17.05 8.65
C LEU A 288 6.93 16.53 8.03
N THR A 289 6.63 15.22 8.17
CA THR A 289 5.35 14.64 7.74
C THR A 289 4.21 15.22 8.56
N SER A 290 4.36 15.36 9.87
CA SER A 290 3.37 16.00 10.74
C SER A 290 3.09 17.44 10.30
N ILE A 291 4.15 18.24 10.07
CA ILE A 291 4.02 19.61 9.56
C ILE A 291 3.28 19.64 8.21
N SER A 292 3.61 18.74 7.29
CA SER A 292 2.95 18.67 5.99
C SER A 292 1.45 18.38 6.12
N TRP A 293 1.03 17.57 7.10
CA TRP A 293 -0.38 17.32 7.40
C TRP A 293 -1.08 18.55 7.97
N VAL A 294 -0.41 19.31 8.87
CA VAL A 294 -0.94 20.59 9.35
C VAL A 294 -1.12 21.58 8.18
N MET A 295 -0.16 21.64 7.25
CA MET A 295 -0.31 22.49 6.05
C MET A 295 -1.48 22.06 5.18
N LYS A 296 -1.73 20.74 5.02
CA LYS A 296 -2.89 20.23 4.26
C LYS A 296 -4.24 20.67 4.86
N TYR A 297 -4.32 20.95 6.15
CA TYR A 297 -5.54 21.48 6.78
C TYR A 297 -5.95 22.84 6.18
N PHE A 298 -5.01 23.65 5.75
CA PHE A 298 -5.22 25.00 5.22
C PHE A 298 -5.29 25.07 3.68
N VAL A 299 -5.33 23.95 2.98
CA VAL A 299 -5.40 23.90 1.52
C VAL A 299 -6.72 24.48 1.02
N LEU A 300 -6.65 25.45 0.11
CA LEU A 300 -7.77 26.14 -0.49
C LEU A 300 -7.77 26.06 -2.03
N THR A 301 -6.61 25.85 -2.65
CA THR A 301 -6.46 25.82 -4.10
C THR A 301 -5.80 24.52 -4.60
N PRO A 302 -5.93 24.20 -5.90
CA PRO A 302 -5.20 23.06 -6.49
C PRO A 302 -3.68 23.19 -6.35
N PHE A 303 -3.16 24.42 -6.38
CA PHE A 303 -1.72 24.67 -6.20
C PHE A 303 -1.28 24.38 -4.76
N ASP A 304 -2.05 24.78 -3.75
CA ASP A 304 -1.79 24.43 -2.35
C ASP A 304 -1.83 22.92 -2.16
N ALA A 305 -2.80 22.24 -2.80
CA ALA A 305 -2.91 20.79 -2.76
C ALA A 305 -1.65 20.12 -3.35
N PHE A 306 -1.14 20.61 -4.48
CA PHE A 306 0.10 20.12 -5.07
C PHE A 306 1.30 20.36 -4.15
N LEU A 307 1.50 21.58 -3.68
CA LEU A 307 2.65 21.96 -2.87
C LEU A 307 2.69 21.14 -1.56
N THR A 308 1.57 21.12 -0.84
CA THR A 308 1.49 20.39 0.44
C THR A 308 1.61 18.88 0.26
N HIS A 309 1.09 18.33 -0.85
CA HIS A 309 1.25 16.91 -1.14
C HIS A 309 2.67 16.55 -1.56
N ALA A 310 3.36 17.40 -2.32
CA ALA A 310 4.77 17.22 -2.66
C ALA A 310 5.66 17.24 -1.40
N LEU A 311 5.45 18.20 -0.49
CA LEU A 311 6.14 18.26 0.81
C LEU A 311 5.85 17.00 1.65
N TYR A 312 4.60 16.59 1.72
CA TYR A 312 4.19 15.34 2.38
C TYR A 312 4.94 14.13 1.80
N ARG A 313 4.99 14.01 0.47
CA ARG A 313 5.66 12.89 -0.19
C ARG A 313 7.16 12.84 0.11
N ILE A 314 7.83 13.98 0.09
CA ILE A 314 9.27 14.09 0.42
C ILE A 314 9.48 13.68 1.88
N SER A 315 8.79 14.32 2.81
CA SER A 315 8.92 14.07 4.25
C SER A 315 8.57 12.62 4.62
N ARG A 316 7.50 12.08 4.00
CA ARG A 316 7.07 10.70 4.20
C ARG A 316 8.09 9.69 3.67
N THR A 317 8.84 10.02 2.62
CA THR A 317 9.95 9.19 2.13
C THR A 317 11.11 9.18 3.13
N LEU A 318 11.45 10.34 3.71
CA LEU A 318 12.48 10.43 4.74
C LEU A 318 12.14 9.62 6.01
N ALA A 319 10.87 9.52 6.37
CA ALA A 319 10.40 8.65 7.46
C ALA A 319 10.24 7.19 7.02
N GLY A 320 9.66 6.94 5.85
CA GLY A 320 9.21 5.64 5.40
C GLY A 320 10.33 4.67 5.04
N ILE A 321 11.43 5.15 4.45
CA ILE A 321 12.57 4.29 4.11
C ILE A 321 13.21 3.72 5.38
N PRO A 322 13.62 4.53 6.40
CA PRO A 322 14.14 4.00 7.66
C PRO A 322 13.13 3.12 8.39
N PHE A 323 11.85 3.49 8.39
CA PHE A 323 10.78 2.70 9.00
C PHE A 323 10.69 1.30 8.40
N SER A 324 10.60 1.21 7.06
CA SER A 324 10.51 -0.07 6.36
C SER A 324 11.78 -0.91 6.53
N SER A 325 12.97 -0.30 6.45
CA SER A 325 14.24 -0.99 6.71
C SER A 325 14.27 -1.61 8.10
N THR A 326 13.89 -0.83 9.14
CA THR A 326 13.84 -1.32 10.53
C THR A 326 12.81 -2.44 10.68
N PHE A 327 11.65 -2.31 10.05
CA PHE A 327 10.62 -3.36 10.06
C PHE A 327 11.14 -4.68 9.47
N TYR A 328 11.78 -4.64 8.30
CA TYR A 328 12.31 -5.85 7.67
C TYR A 328 13.52 -6.42 8.44
N ASP A 329 14.32 -5.59 9.10
CA ASP A 329 15.39 -6.06 9.98
C ASP A 329 14.83 -6.82 11.19
N ILE A 330 13.73 -6.33 11.79
CA ILE A 330 13.02 -7.02 12.87
C ILE A 330 12.43 -8.35 12.37
N ALA A 331 11.81 -8.37 11.21
CA ALA A 331 11.27 -9.60 10.61
C ALA A 331 12.36 -10.62 10.31
N ALA A 332 13.47 -10.18 9.71
CA ALA A 332 14.60 -11.06 9.39
C ALA A 332 15.34 -11.59 10.63
N ALA A 333 15.36 -10.84 11.75
CA ALA A 333 15.96 -11.29 13.01
C ALA A 333 15.19 -12.47 13.64
N LYS A 334 13.90 -12.63 13.31
CA LYS A 334 13.04 -13.70 13.83
C LYS A 334 13.21 -15.04 13.10
N LYS A 335 14.03 -15.09 12.05
CA LYS A 335 14.35 -16.30 11.25
C LYS A 335 13.11 -17.15 10.91
N GLU A 336 12.92 -18.27 11.63
CA GLU A 336 11.83 -19.24 11.42
C GLU A 336 10.42 -18.67 11.71
N GLU A 337 10.30 -17.58 12.48
CA GLU A 337 9.03 -16.91 12.80
C GLU A 337 8.78 -15.64 11.93
N ALA A 338 9.50 -15.46 10.83
CA ALA A 338 9.34 -14.27 9.99
C ALA A 338 7.94 -14.19 9.36
N ASP A 339 7.41 -15.34 8.95
CA ASP A 339 6.08 -15.45 8.32
C ASP A 339 4.97 -15.17 9.32
N GLU A 340 5.10 -15.70 10.54
CA GLU A 340 4.19 -15.42 11.65
C GLU A 340 4.21 -13.94 12.03
N PHE A 341 5.37 -13.31 12.00
CA PHE A 341 5.49 -11.88 12.29
C PHE A 341 4.83 -11.02 11.20
N ILE A 342 4.94 -11.40 9.93
CA ILE A 342 4.27 -10.71 8.83
C ILE A 342 2.75 -10.84 8.95
N ILE A 343 2.22 -12.05 9.21
CA ILE A 343 0.79 -12.27 9.43
C ILE A 343 0.28 -11.45 10.64
N TYR A 344 1.01 -11.46 11.75
CA TYR A 344 0.72 -10.66 12.93
C TYR A 344 0.63 -9.16 12.61
N ARG A 345 1.58 -8.64 11.87
CA ARG A 345 1.55 -7.26 11.39
C ARG A 345 0.29 -6.95 10.57
N GLU A 346 -0.09 -7.86 9.65
CA GLU A 346 -1.29 -7.65 8.84
C GLU A 346 -2.57 -7.64 9.69
N ILE A 347 -2.65 -8.45 10.74
CA ILE A 347 -3.76 -8.40 11.70
C ILE A 347 -3.81 -7.01 12.36
N ILE A 348 -2.72 -6.55 12.97
CA ILE A 348 -2.67 -5.25 13.66
C ILE A 348 -3.02 -4.11 12.70
N HIS A 349 -2.40 -4.08 11.53
CA HIS A 349 -2.62 -3.03 10.54
C HIS A 349 -4.09 -2.92 10.13
N ASN A 350 -4.71 -4.05 9.85
CA ASN A 350 -6.04 -4.04 9.25
C ASN A 350 -7.15 -3.93 10.29
N ILE A 351 -6.98 -4.53 11.47
CA ILE A 351 -7.96 -4.34 12.56
C ILE A 351 -7.93 -2.89 13.06
N SER A 352 -6.76 -2.28 13.21
CA SER A 352 -6.66 -0.87 13.60
C SER A 352 -7.25 0.07 12.55
N ARG A 353 -7.06 -0.21 11.25
CA ARG A 353 -7.70 0.54 10.15
C ARG A 353 -9.22 0.46 10.20
N MET A 354 -9.78 -0.73 10.41
CA MET A 354 -11.22 -0.93 10.53
C MET A 354 -11.79 -0.04 11.63
N PHE A 355 -11.29 -0.19 12.86
CA PHE A 355 -11.78 0.59 13.99
C PHE A 355 -11.60 2.08 13.79
N PHE A 356 -10.47 2.49 13.25
CA PHE A 356 -10.18 3.89 12.98
C PHE A 356 -11.12 4.49 11.93
N LEU A 357 -11.34 3.81 10.81
CA LEU A 357 -12.24 4.30 9.76
C LEU A 357 -13.70 4.34 10.23
N PHE A 358 -14.11 3.39 11.06
CA PHE A 358 -15.44 3.39 11.68
C PHE A 358 -15.58 4.54 12.71
N LEU A 359 -14.53 4.79 13.49
CA LEU A 359 -14.49 5.94 14.39
C LEU A 359 -14.58 7.26 13.62
N LEU A 360 -13.79 7.41 12.53
CA LEU A 360 -13.84 8.61 11.69
C LEU A 360 -15.22 8.78 11.03
N ALA A 361 -15.87 7.70 10.63
CA ALA A 361 -17.23 7.74 10.11
C ALA A 361 -18.22 8.30 11.15
N GLY A 362 -18.14 7.83 12.40
CA GLY A 362 -18.95 8.35 13.51
C GLY A 362 -18.63 9.81 13.84
N VAL A 363 -17.35 10.17 13.91
CA VAL A 363 -16.92 11.56 14.18
C VAL A 363 -17.40 12.50 13.08
N PHE A 364 -17.40 12.07 11.82
CA PHE A 364 -17.86 12.89 10.70
C PHE A 364 -19.34 13.24 10.76
N LEU A 365 -20.18 12.40 11.38
CA LEU A 365 -21.60 12.70 11.58
C LEU A 365 -21.83 13.89 12.53
N VAL A 366 -20.89 14.12 13.46
CA VAL A 366 -20.95 15.22 14.43
C VAL A 366 -20.16 16.44 13.92
N PHE A 367 -19.01 16.19 13.27
CA PHE A 367 -18.08 17.22 12.75
C PHE A 367 -17.81 17.00 11.27
N PRO A 368 -18.67 17.48 10.36
CA PRO A 368 -18.60 17.17 8.93
C PRO A 368 -17.52 17.98 8.18
N LYS A 369 -16.28 17.93 8.67
CA LYS A 369 -15.12 18.60 8.07
C LYS A 369 -13.99 17.61 7.81
N ILE A 370 -13.76 17.24 6.54
CA ILE A 370 -12.73 16.27 6.15
C ILE A 370 -11.32 16.73 6.56
N ASN A 371 -10.99 18.00 6.36
CA ASN A 371 -9.68 18.54 6.68
C ASN A 371 -9.31 18.45 8.16
N SER A 372 -10.28 18.40 9.08
CA SER A 372 -10.01 18.18 10.51
C SER A 372 -9.28 16.85 10.76
N PHE A 373 -9.50 15.85 9.94
CA PHE A 373 -8.80 14.56 10.05
C PHE A 373 -7.32 14.63 9.67
N PHE A 374 -6.90 15.67 8.95
CA PHE A 374 -5.48 15.90 8.66
C PHE A 374 -4.68 16.26 9.91
N LEU A 375 -5.31 16.91 10.91
CA LEU A 375 -4.69 17.14 12.20
C LEU A 375 -4.48 15.83 12.98
N VAL A 376 -5.42 14.88 12.85
CA VAL A 376 -5.23 13.52 13.39
C VAL A 376 -4.05 12.83 12.71
N ALA A 377 -3.93 12.94 11.38
CA ALA A 377 -2.79 12.41 10.64
C ALA A 377 -1.46 13.04 11.04
N ALA A 378 -1.47 14.34 11.38
CA ALA A 378 -0.27 15.02 11.90
C ALA A 378 0.21 14.39 13.22
N VAL A 379 -0.70 14.13 14.15
CA VAL A 379 -0.37 13.45 15.43
C VAL A 379 0.11 12.02 15.17
N LEU A 380 -0.60 11.26 14.33
CA LEU A 380 -0.22 9.90 13.97
C LEU A 380 1.18 9.83 13.32
N SER A 381 1.56 10.83 12.52
CA SER A 381 2.90 10.90 11.91
C SER A 381 4.02 10.92 12.96
N LEU A 382 3.79 11.55 14.12
CA LEU A 382 4.75 11.53 15.22
C LEU A 382 4.89 10.15 15.87
N GLY A 383 3.86 9.32 15.79
CA GLY A 383 3.89 7.95 16.28
C GLY A 383 4.92 7.05 15.58
N LEU A 384 5.33 7.38 14.34
CA LEU A 384 6.35 6.63 13.62
C LEU A 384 7.72 6.63 14.34
N MET A 385 8.01 7.68 15.13
CA MET A 385 9.27 7.80 15.88
C MET A 385 9.46 6.74 16.96
N PHE A 386 8.38 6.07 17.36
CA PHE A 386 8.43 5.02 18.40
C PHE A 386 9.00 3.70 17.89
N LEU A 387 9.19 3.51 16.57
CA LEU A 387 9.83 2.32 16.05
C LEU A 387 11.29 2.27 16.52
N GLY A 388 11.57 1.31 17.39
CA GLY A 388 12.87 1.18 18.04
C GLY A 388 13.91 0.52 17.13
N ASP A 389 15.13 1.03 17.18
CA ASP A 389 16.30 0.38 16.60
C ASP A 389 16.75 -0.74 17.56
N GLN A 390 16.35 -2.00 17.27
CA GLN A 390 16.73 -3.15 18.09
C GLN A 390 18.21 -3.57 17.91
N THR A 391 18.97 -2.84 17.11
CA THR A 391 20.39 -3.14 16.89
C THR A 391 21.30 -2.63 18.02
N LYS A 392 20.77 -1.86 18.96
CA LYS A 392 21.50 -1.51 20.18
C LYS A 392 21.11 -2.49 21.29
N PRO A 393 22.04 -3.32 21.80
CA PRO A 393 21.80 -4.03 23.05
C PRO A 393 21.45 -3.00 24.12
N ASP A 394 20.40 -3.25 24.90
CA ASP A 394 20.08 -2.47 26.07
C ASP A 394 21.37 -2.27 26.89
N LYS A 395 21.84 -1.03 26.91
CA LYS A 395 22.85 -0.67 27.92
C LYS A 395 22.14 -0.76 29.27
N LYS A 396 22.30 -1.94 29.91
CA LYS A 396 22.07 -2.09 31.33
C LYS A 396 23.15 -1.32 32.07
#